data_ebfc5c7b57dc41a19ffd73755a9e9b10
#
_entry.id   ebfc5c7b57dc41a19ffd73755a9e9b10
#
_cell.length_a   1.000
_cell.length_b   1.000
_cell.length_c   1.000
_cell.angle_alpha   90.00
_cell.angle_beta   90.00
_cell.angle_gamma   90.00
#
_symmetry.space_group_name_H-M   'P 1'
#
loop_
_entity.id
_entity.type
_entity.pdbx_description
1 polymer ?
#
loop_
_entity_poly.entity_id
_entity_poly.type
_entity_poly.pdbx_seq_one_letter_code
_entity_poly.pdbx_strand_id
1 'polypeptide(L)'
;MKNISILFADSIHFHVRNFKSLFDLIDRHKIHHTFIHERNKWVSAYGNYEEFFNELQPLYNKLLGKDIEQLYSLTIYGINIFKVCRDELLSYYLPIDSFRRLLTGVPDDRNILLYMMQIDQRTLLLNFAAAWSWLEFWKEKLSKIRNHTYACIFSGAQIYNRTLLELLKTHPTIPLVLEHFFTGNEYYMEEKYDPIPNNTNLKINNTYNSIIIEEHGFELDRERIKAINKVLLSKNKNVRQPSDTLLLEKKNSKTVTIIGQVINDFSIICTAKNYISTIDFYIELIDKLLCDDDVFIVFKSHPWERQKNNVRSALTLDKINEHIKSLSLDKSSRVLLTEHFNLEGLIKQSDYIVTLCSQSAIEAAFWGMKPIQLGNAFYGQKGFTHDYDSIDEFYADLQKNKLNKYLTVDEYDNLECFLVK
;
A
#
# COMPACT_ATOMS: atom_id res chain seq x y z
N MET A 1 21.42 29.59 8.35
CA MET A 1 20.54 28.52 7.81
C MET A 1 19.32 29.22 7.23
N LYS A 2 18.85 28.88 6.02
CA LYS A 2 17.54 29.36 5.52
C LYS A 2 16.48 28.95 6.54
N ASN A 3 15.58 29.86 6.90
CA ASN A 3 14.47 29.54 7.80
C ASN A 3 13.59 28.47 7.14
N ILE A 4 13.74 27.21 7.54
CA ILE A 4 12.92 26.10 7.09
C ILE A 4 11.51 26.28 7.65
N SER A 5 10.51 26.07 6.82
CA SER A 5 9.11 26.07 7.23
C SER A 5 8.33 24.92 6.57
N ILE A 6 7.40 24.31 7.29
CA ILE A 6 6.67 23.10 6.87
C ILE A 6 5.17 23.39 6.85
N LEU A 7 4.52 23.00 5.75
CA LEU A 7 3.08 22.89 5.63
C LEU A 7 2.69 21.40 5.78
N PHE A 8 1.78 21.06 6.68
CA PHE A 8 1.16 19.76 6.74
C PHE A 8 -0.19 19.78 6.01
N ALA A 9 -0.35 18.89 5.02
CA ALA A 9 -1.52 18.84 4.16
C ALA A 9 -2.83 18.51 4.89
N ASP A 10 -2.74 17.87 6.04
CA ASP A 10 -3.86 17.56 6.93
C ASP A 10 -3.40 17.42 8.38
N SER A 11 -4.35 17.31 9.31
CA SER A 11 -4.11 17.04 10.73
C SER A 11 -4.65 15.68 11.20
N ILE A 12 -5.13 14.85 10.27
CA ILE A 12 -5.64 13.51 10.58
C ILE A 12 -4.49 12.51 10.63
N HIS A 13 -3.62 12.54 9.61
CA HIS A 13 -2.49 11.63 9.53
C HIS A 13 -1.27 12.13 10.31
N PHE A 14 -1.04 13.47 10.32
CA PHE A 14 0.13 14.07 10.94
C PHE A 14 -0.09 14.39 12.41
N HIS A 15 0.32 13.46 13.28
CA HIS A 15 0.30 13.65 14.73
C HIS A 15 1.45 12.87 15.40
N VAL A 16 1.78 13.25 16.64
CA VAL A 16 2.93 12.71 17.41
C VAL A 16 2.90 11.18 17.54
N ARG A 17 1.71 10.57 17.62
CA ARG A 17 1.60 9.11 17.70
C ARG A 17 2.22 8.40 16.50
N ASN A 18 2.07 8.97 15.29
CA ASN A 18 2.48 8.34 14.04
C ASN A 18 3.88 8.80 13.58
N PHE A 19 4.25 10.07 13.86
CA PHE A 19 5.46 10.70 13.34
C PHE A 19 6.27 11.38 14.44
N LYS A 20 6.45 10.69 15.58
CA LYS A 20 7.12 11.27 16.76
C LYS A 20 8.48 11.86 16.42
N SER A 21 9.33 11.16 15.69
CA SER A 21 10.69 11.61 15.36
C SER A 21 10.70 12.88 14.49
N LEU A 22 9.70 13.04 13.60
CA LEU A 22 9.53 14.27 12.82
C LEU A 22 9.14 15.45 13.73
N PHE A 23 8.21 15.25 14.66
CA PHE A 23 7.80 16.30 15.59
C PHE A 23 8.92 16.64 16.58
N ASP A 24 9.66 15.65 17.10
CA ASP A 24 10.85 15.88 17.93
C ASP A 24 11.93 16.69 17.18
N LEU A 25 12.10 16.46 15.87
CA LEU A 25 13.00 17.26 15.02
C LEU A 25 12.51 18.70 14.89
N ILE A 26 11.21 18.90 14.60
CA ILE A 26 10.58 20.20 14.47
C ILE A 26 10.73 21.01 15.76
N ASP A 27 10.45 20.40 16.90
CA ASP A 27 10.53 21.03 18.22
C ASP A 27 11.98 21.38 18.58
N ARG A 28 12.92 20.45 18.38
CA ARG A 28 14.34 20.64 18.65
C ARG A 28 14.93 21.83 17.88
N HIS A 29 14.55 21.95 16.62
CA HIS A 29 15.08 22.99 15.72
C HIS A 29 14.15 24.22 15.61
N LYS A 30 13.04 24.25 16.36
CA LYS A 30 12.03 25.30 16.35
C LYS A 30 11.57 25.64 14.93
N ILE A 31 11.30 24.60 14.13
CA ILE A 31 10.87 24.75 12.74
C ILE A 31 9.44 25.28 12.72
N HIS A 32 9.23 26.40 12.02
CA HIS A 32 7.88 26.93 11.83
C HIS A 32 7.05 25.95 11.00
N HIS A 33 5.84 25.62 11.49
CA HIS A 33 4.95 24.71 10.77
C HIS A 33 3.49 25.15 10.86
N THR A 34 2.70 24.74 9.89
CA THR A 34 1.27 25.04 9.77
C THR A 34 0.51 23.79 9.34
N PHE A 35 -0.62 23.52 10.00
CA PHE A 35 -1.53 22.44 9.58
C PHE A 35 -2.71 22.99 8.79
N ILE A 36 -3.12 22.26 7.77
CA ILE A 36 -4.41 22.48 7.12
C ILE A 36 -5.45 21.62 7.86
N HIS A 37 -6.44 22.30 8.46
CA HIS A 37 -7.53 21.64 9.21
C HIS A 37 -8.84 21.65 8.44
N GLU A 38 -8.95 22.56 7.49
CA GLU A 38 -10.13 22.70 6.68
C GLU A 38 -10.35 21.43 5.85
N ARG A 39 -11.61 21.03 5.70
CA ARG A 39 -12.01 19.83 4.95
C ARG A 39 -11.44 18.49 5.48
N ASN A 40 -11.03 18.41 6.76
CA ASN A 40 -10.55 17.15 7.34
C ASN A 40 -11.54 15.97 7.15
N LYS A 41 -12.86 16.24 7.16
CA LYS A 41 -13.87 15.20 6.87
C LYS A 41 -13.72 14.61 5.46
N TRP A 42 -13.34 15.44 4.49
CA TRP A 42 -13.15 14.99 3.11
C TRP A 42 -11.92 14.11 2.93
N VAL A 43 -10.92 14.27 3.79
CA VAL A 43 -9.70 13.44 3.81
C VAL A 43 -10.03 11.97 4.07
N SER A 44 -11.11 11.70 4.80
CA SER A 44 -11.55 10.34 5.15
C SER A 44 -12.62 9.77 4.18
N ALA A 45 -12.88 10.42 3.04
CA ALA A 45 -13.91 10.01 2.10
C ALA A 45 -13.60 8.69 1.37
N TYR A 46 -12.34 8.45 1.04
CA TYR A 46 -11.88 7.24 0.35
C TYR A 46 -12.75 6.86 -0.87
N GLY A 47 -13.03 7.85 -1.72
CA GLY A 47 -13.87 7.70 -2.91
C GLY A 47 -15.39 7.80 -2.66
N ASN A 48 -15.83 7.80 -1.40
CA ASN A 48 -17.24 7.98 -1.06
C ASN A 48 -17.53 9.44 -0.69
N TYR A 49 -17.88 10.25 -1.68
CA TYR A 49 -18.19 11.67 -1.51
C TYR A 49 -19.69 11.97 -1.39
N GLU A 50 -20.55 10.96 -1.19
CA GLU A 50 -22.00 11.14 -1.12
C GLU A 50 -22.44 12.10 0.00
N GLU A 51 -21.78 12.05 1.17
CA GLU A 51 -22.06 12.96 2.29
C GLU A 51 -21.81 14.44 1.95
N PHE A 52 -21.00 14.71 0.93
CA PHE A 52 -20.62 16.06 0.48
C PHE A 52 -21.37 16.49 -0.79
N PHE A 53 -22.40 15.76 -1.19
CA PHE A 53 -23.14 16.00 -2.42
C PHE A 53 -23.59 17.45 -2.54
N ASN A 54 -24.20 18.02 -1.49
CA ASN A 54 -24.70 19.40 -1.51
C ASN A 54 -23.61 20.44 -1.82
N GLU A 55 -22.40 20.22 -1.29
CA GLU A 55 -21.24 21.09 -1.54
C GLU A 55 -20.68 20.89 -2.96
N LEU A 56 -20.75 19.65 -3.47
CA LEU A 56 -20.23 19.26 -4.79
C LEU A 56 -21.21 19.46 -5.92
N GLN A 57 -22.51 19.61 -5.64
CA GLN A 57 -23.58 19.68 -6.64
C GLN A 57 -23.33 20.67 -7.78
N PRO A 58 -22.82 21.90 -7.54
CA PRO A 58 -22.57 22.84 -8.63
C PRO A 58 -21.50 22.35 -9.63
N LEU A 59 -20.47 21.64 -9.15
CA LEU A 59 -19.43 21.06 -10.00
C LEU A 59 -19.91 19.75 -10.63
N TYR A 60 -20.62 18.92 -9.87
CA TYR A 60 -21.24 17.69 -10.35
C TYR A 60 -22.16 17.98 -11.55
N ASN A 61 -23.01 19.00 -11.48
CA ASN A 61 -23.91 19.38 -12.58
C ASN A 61 -23.15 19.80 -13.85
N LYS A 62 -21.96 20.36 -13.76
CA LYS A 62 -21.10 20.69 -14.91
C LYS A 62 -20.53 19.44 -15.59
N LEU A 63 -20.51 18.31 -14.90
CA LEU A 63 -19.99 17.03 -15.39
C LEU A 63 -21.10 16.15 -16.00
N LEU A 64 -22.36 16.39 -15.64
CA LEU A 64 -23.50 15.65 -16.19
C LEU A 64 -23.54 15.74 -17.71
N GLY A 65 -23.85 14.62 -18.36
CA GLY A 65 -23.98 14.53 -19.81
C GLY A 65 -22.67 14.50 -20.59
N LYS A 66 -21.51 14.58 -19.91
CA LYS A 66 -20.22 14.37 -20.58
C LYS A 66 -20.05 12.89 -20.94
N ASP A 67 -19.56 12.66 -22.15
CA ASP A 67 -19.18 11.32 -22.60
C ASP A 67 -17.79 10.90 -22.02
N ILE A 68 -17.41 9.66 -22.31
CA ILE A 68 -16.16 9.06 -21.78
C ILE A 68 -14.92 9.83 -22.23
N GLU A 69 -14.86 10.30 -23.47
CA GLU A 69 -13.70 11.01 -24.02
C GLU A 69 -13.56 12.40 -23.39
N GLN A 70 -14.68 13.07 -23.18
CA GLN A 70 -14.72 14.36 -22.49
C GLN A 70 -14.31 14.25 -21.03
N LEU A 71 -14.69 13.16 -20.33
CA LEU A 71 -14.26 12.90 -18.96
C LEU A 71 -12.79 12.50 -18.90
N TYR A 72 -12.33 11.64 -19.80
CA TYR A 72 -10.94 11.16 -19.83
C TYR A 72 -9.93 12.29 -20.11
N SER A 73 -10.32 13.22 -21.00
CA SER A 73 -9.49 14.37 -21.36
C SER A 73 -9.70 15.61 -20.49
N LEU A 74 -10.63 15.56 -19.51
CA LEU A 74 -10.96 16.73 -18.69
C LEU A 74 -9.76 17.23 -17.89
N THR A 75 -9.44 18.51 -18.06
CA THR A 75 -8.36 19.18 -17.31
C THR A 75 -8.88 20.42 -16.60
N ILE A 76 -8.43 20.61 -15.36
CA ILE A 76 -8.64 21.83 -14.56
C ILE A 76 -7.26 22.38 -14.20
N TYR A 77 -7.00 23.62 -14.51
CA TYR A 77 -5.68 24.25 -14.36
C TYR A 77 -4.54 23.47 -15.04
N GLY A 78 -4.84 22.78 -16.16
CA GLY A 78 -3.87 21.93 -16.87
C GLY A 78 -3.65 20.56 -16.26
N ILE A 79 -4.34 20.23 -15.15
CA ILE A 79 -4.23 18.95 -14.43
C ILE A 79 -5.37 18.05 -14.87
N ASN A 80 -5.06 16.84 -15.34
CA ASN A 80 -6.06 15.85 -15.74
C ASN A 80 -6.79 15.30 -14.51
N ILE A 81 -8.13 15.44 -14.50
CA ILE A 81 -8.97 15.07 -13.36
C ILE A 81 -9.00 13.57 -13.14
N PHE A 82 -9.08 12.75 -14.18
CA PHE A 82 -9.10 11.30 -14.02
C PHE A 82 -7.80 10.81 -13.35
N LYS A 83 -6.64 11.31 -13.79
CA LYS A 83 -5.35 10.91 -13.22
C LYS A 83 -5.21 11.20 -11.73
N VAL A 84 -5.81 12.28 -11.24
CA VAL A 84 -5.79 12.59 -9.79
C VAL A 84 -6.83 11.80 -9.00
N CYS A 85 -7.89 11.30 -9.65
CA CYS A 85 -8.94 10.49 -9.00
C CYS A 85 -8.65 9.00 -9.03
N ARG A 86 -7.89 8.52 -10.01
CA ARG A 86 -7.77 7.11 -10.41
C ARG A 86 -7.55 6.16 -9.24
N ASP A 87 -6.58 6.45 -8.40
CA ASP A 87 -6.17 5.51 -7.35
C ASP A 87 -7.22 5.44 -6.22
N GLU A 88 -7.80 6.58 -5.84
CA GLU A 88 -8.89 6.61 -4.86
C GLU A 88 -10.18 6.01 -5.42
N LEU A 89 -10.51 6.24 -6.68
CA LEU A 89 -11.61 5.58 -7.37
C LEU A 89 -11.42 4.07 -7.39
N LEU A 90 -10.25 3.57 -7.77
CA LEU A 90 -9.97 2.14 -7.73
C LEU A 90 -10.13 1.57 -6.32
N SER A 91 -9.69 2.29 -5.30
CA SER A 91 -9.90 1.90 -3.89
C SER A 91 -11.39 1.75 -3.55
N TYR A 92 -12.27 2.56 -4.15
CA TYR A 92 -13.72 2.47 -3.97
C TYR A 92 -14.37 1.35 -4.79
N TYR A 93 -13.96 1.19 -6.08
CA TYR A 93 -14.62 0.25 -7.00
C TYR A 93 -14.15 -1.20 -6.87
N LEU A 94 -12.91 -1.46 -6.48
CA LEU A 94 -12.38 -2.83 -6.33
C LEU A 94 -13.19 -3.71 -5.35
N PRO A 95 -13.78 -3.21 -4.25
CA PRO A 95 -14.72 -3.98 -3.45
C PRO A 95 -16.01 -4.42 -4.16
N ILE A 96 -16.38 -3.84 -5.30
CA ILE A 96 -17.62 -4.12 -6.04
C ILE A 96 -17.41 -5.31 -6.98
N ASP A 97 -18.13 -6.41 -6.75
CA ASP A 97 -17.98 -7.66 -7.53
C ASP A 97 -18.21 -7.45 -9.03
N SER A 98 -19.22 -6.69 -9.43
CA SER A 98 -19.53 -6.41 -10.85
C SER A 98 -18.40 -5.64 -11.53
N PHE A 99 -17.72 -4.75 -10.83
CA PHE A 99 -16.55 -4.04 -11.35
C PHE A 99 -15.36 -4.99 -11.54
N ARG A 100 -15.03 -5.80 -10.53
CA ARG A 100 -13.89 -6.75 -10.63
C ARG A 100 -14.05 -7.72 -11.79
N ARG A 101 -15.28 -8.20 -12.07
CA ARG A 101 -15.53 -9.12 -13.19
C ARG A 101 -15.26 -8.53 -14.57
N LEU A 102 -15.19 -7.20 -14.69
CA LEU A 102 -14.82 -6.51 -15.94
C LEU A 102 -13.29 -6.40 -16.09
N LEU A 103 -12.55 -6.57 -14.98
CA LEU A 103 -11.09 -6.46 -15.00
C LEU A 103 -10.48 -7.77 -15.54
N THR A 104 -9.62 -7.63 -16.53
CA THR A 104 -8.75 -8.71 -17.02
C THR A 104 -7.31 -8.22 -16.90
N GLY A 105 -6.55 -8.76 -15.95
CA GLY A 105 -5.22 -8.27 -15.63
C GLY A 105 -5.26 -6.82 -15.10
N VAL A 106 -4.40 -5.96 -15.61
CA VAL A 106 -4.39 -4.51 -15.33
C VAL A 106 -4.85 -3.78 -16.60
N PRO A 107 -6.14 -3.39 -16.70
CA PRO A 107 -6.65 -2.68 -17.86
C PRO A 107 -5.99 -1.31 -18.03
N ASP A 108 -6.02 -0.78 -19.24
CA ASP A 108 -5.63 0.62 -19.46
C ASP A 108 -6.60 1.60 -18.78
N ASP A 109 -6.14 2.79 -18.52
CA ASP A 109 -6.85 3.81 -17.78
C ASP A 109 -8.19 4.22 -18.42
N ARG A 110 -8.30 4.16 -19.76
CA ARG A 110 -9.54 4.49 -20.45
C ARG A 110 -10.62 3.41 -20.25
N ASN A 111 -10.22 2.14 -20.27
CA ASN A 111 -11.12 1.03 -19.96
C ASN A 111 -11.53 1.04 -18.47
N ILE A 112 -10.61 1.36 -17.56
CA ILE A 112 -10.94 1.54 -16.14
C ILE A 112 -12.04 2.60 -15.98
N LEU A 113 -11.87 3.76 -16.59
CA LEU A 113 -12.87 4.83 -16.53
C LEU A 113 -14.21 4.40 -17.13
N LEU A 114 -14.21 3.70 -18.28
CA LEU A 114 -15.42 3.17 -18.90
C LEU A 114 -16.16 2.20 -17.97
N TYR A 115 -15.45 1.27 -17.34
CA TYR A 115 -16.05 0.31 -16.41
C TYR A 115 -16.64 1.01 -15.17
N MET A 116 -15.93 1.99 -14.61
CA MET A 116 -16.45 2.81 -13.51
C MET A 116 -17.73 3.54 -13.89
N MET A 117 -17.76 4.13 -15.09
CA MET A 117 -18.95 4.82 -15.60
C MET A 117 -20.16 3.88 -15.78
N GLN A 118 -19.91 2.63 -16.22
CA GLN A 118 -20.98 1.63 -16.38
C GLN A 118 -21.53 1.11 -15.04
N ILE A 119 -20.67 0.98 -14.03
CA ILE A 119 -21.05 0.40 -12.72
C ILE A 119 -21.73 1.43 -11.83
N ASP A 120 -21.13 2.64 -11.69
CA ASP A 120 -21.68 3.70 -10.83
C ASP A 120 -21.20 5.07 -11.30
N GLN A 121 -21.87 5.60 -12.33
CA GLN A 121 -21.58 6.92 -12.87
C GLN A 121 -21.67 8.03 -11.80
N ARG A 122 -22.61 7.91 -10.85
CA ARG A 122 -22.81 8.92 -9.82
C ARG A 122 -21.56 9.09 -8.96
N THR A 123 -21.05 8.00 -8.41
CA THR A 123 -19.82 8.04 -7.61
C THR A 123 -18.63 8.52 -8.42
N LEU A 124 -18.49 8.10 -9.67
CA LEU A 124 -17.43 8.59 -10.57
C LEU A 124 -17.47 10.12 -10.68
N LEU A 125 -18.64 10.68 -11.02
CA LEU A 125 -18.78 12.14 -11.22
C LEU A 125 -18.63 12.92 -9.91
N LEU A 126 -19.01 12.34 -8.75
CA LEU A 126 -18.76 12.94 -7.44
C LEU A 126 -17.26 13.03 -7.12
N ASN A 127 -16.49 11.99 -7.44
CA ASN A 127 -15.03 12.03 -7.27
C ASN A 127 -14.38 13.06 -8.19
N PHE A 128 -14.86 13.21 -9.43
CA PHE A 128 -14.38 14.26 -10.33
C PHE A 128 -14.71 15.66 -9.81
N ALA A 129 -15.92 15.85 -9.29
CA ALA A 129 -16.32 17.11 -8.66
C ALA A 129 -15.47 17.39 -7.39
N ALA A 130 -15.18 16.37 -6.60
CA ALA A 130 -14.31 16.48 -5.43
C ALA A 130 -12.87 16.88 -5.83
N ALA A 131 -12.29 16.23 -6.86
CA ALA A 131 -10.97 16.60 -7.36
C ALA A 131 -10.91 18.05 -7.86
N TRP A 132 -11.94 18.46 -8.60
CA TRP A 132 -12.06 19.85 -9.04
C TRP A 132 -12.11 20.80 -7.86
N SER A 133 -12.95 20.52 -6.86
CA SER A 133 -13.09 21.33 -5.64
C SER A 133 -11.80 21.36 -4.82
N TRP A 134 -11.04 20.25 -4.75
CA TRP A 134 -9.73 20.21 -4.10
C TRP A 134 -8.68 21.05 -4.85
N LEU A 135 -8.66 21.03 -6.19
CA LEU A 135 -7.77 21.87 -6.98
C LEU A 135 -8.03 23.36 -6.74
N GLU A 136 -9.31 23.79 -6.70
CA GLU A 136 -9.68 25.17 -6.37
C GLU A 136 -9.23 25.54 -4.95
N PHE A 137 -9.49 24.68 -3.97
CA PHE A 137 -9.09 24.86 -2.58
C PHE A 137 -7.57 25.02 -2.43
N TRP A 138 -6.79 24.10 -2.98
CA TRP A 138 -5.33 24.15 -2.86
C TRP A 138 -4.74 25.35 -3.60
N LYS A 139 -5.25 25.67 -4.77
CA LYS A 139 -4.81 26.86 -5.51
C LYS A 139 -5.04 28.14 -4.70
N GLU A 140 -6.20 28.28 -4.09
CA GLU A 140 -6.51 29.40 -3.21
C GLU A 140 -5.61 29.42 -1.96
N LYS A 141 -5.42 28.27 -1.31
CA LYS A 141 -4.56 28.16 -0.11
C LYS A 141 -3.11 28.51 -0.44
N LEU A 142 -2.54 27.92 -1.47
CA LEU A 142 -1.15 28.17 -1.87
C LEU A 142 -0.91 29.65 -2.23
N SER A 143 -1.92 30.36 -2.78
CA SER A 143 -1.81 31.79 -3.06
C SER A 143 -1.86 32.68 -1.81
N LYS A 144 -2.55 32.25 -0.75
CA LYS A 144 -2.76 33.03 0.48
C LYS A 144 -1.75 32.72 1.59
N ILE A 145 -1.24 31.50 1.64
CA ILE A 145 -0.29 31.06 2.65
C ILE A 145 1.11 31.51 2.19
N ARG A 146 1.90 32.08 3.11
CA ARG A 146 3.31 32.37 2.87
C ARG A 146 4.00 31.09 2.40
N ASN A 147 4.78 31.14 1.34
CA ASN A 147 5.47 29.99 0.80
C ASN A 147 6.28 29.27 1.88
N HIS A 148 5.87 28.04 2.18
CA HIS A 148 6.66 27.15 3.02
C HIS A 148 7.79 26.52 2.21
N THR A 149 8.86 26.12 2.90
CA THR A 149 9.97 25.41 2.25
C THR A 149 9.50 24.03 1.79
N TYR A 150 8.75 23.33 2.66
CA TYR A 150 8.28 21.99 2.41
C TYR A 150 6.78 21.84 2.67
N ALA A 151 6.15 20.92 1.96
CA ALA A 151 4.80 20.43 2.24
C ALA A 151 4.85 18.94 2.56
N CYS A 152 4.52 18.55 3.80
CA CYS A 152 4.41 17.16 4.22
C CYS A 152 3.04 16.61 3.79
N ILE A 153 3.07 15.50 3.05
CA ILE A 153 1.90 14.86 2.42
C ILE A 153 1.93 13.37 2.75
N PHE A 154 0.86 12.85 3.35
CA PHE A 154 0.78 11.43 3.67
C PHE A 154 0.34 10.63 2.45
N SER A 155 1.05 9.55 2.13
CA SER A 155 0.75 8.60 1.04
C SER A 155 0.75 9.19 -0.39
N GLY A 156 0.05 10.28 -0.63
CA GLY A 156 -0.07 10.90 -1.96
C GLY A 156 -1.10 10.25 -2.89
N ALA A 157 -1.77 9.17 -2.48
CA ALA A 157 -2.67 8.39 -3.34
C ALA A 157 -4.12 8.89 -3.35
N GLN A 158 -4.55 9.61 -2.32
CA GLN A 158 -5.92 10.14 -2.22
C GLN A 158 -6.07 11.44 -3.03
N ILE A 159 -7.29 11.74 -3.46
CA ILE A 159 -7.61 12.91 -4.31
C ILE A 159 -7.07 14.21 -3.73
N TYR A 160 -7.26 14.46 -2.41
CA TYR A 160 -6.79 15.70 -1.79
C TYR A 160 -5.27 15.84 -1.82
N ASN A 161 -4.54 14.75 -1.63
CA ASN A 161 -3.09 14.69 -1.70
C ASN A 161 -2.59 14.77 -3.14
N ARG A 162 -3.21 14.01 -4.03
CA ARG A 162 -2.83 13.97 -5.45
C ARG A 162 -2.99 15.33 -6.12
N THR A 163 -4.10 16.02 -5.84
CA THR A 163 -4.34 17.37 -6.36
C THR A 163 -3.30 18.39 -5.85
N LEU A 164 -2.89 18.28 -4.58
CA LEU A 164 -1.82 19.11 -4.03
C LEU A 164 -0.48 18.82 -4.70
N LEU A 165 -0.11 17.54 -4.84
CA LEU A 165 1.14 17.12 -5.51
C LEU A 165 1.23 17.68 -6.94
N GLU A 166 0.15 17.61 -7.71
CA GLU A 166 0.14 18.14 -9.08
C GLU A 166 0.35 19.66 -9.12
N LEU A 167 -0.27 20.41 -8.21
CA LEU A 167 -0.06 21.87 -8.12
C LEU A 167 1.35 22.23 -7.66
N LEU A 168 1.96 21.43 -6.79
CA LEU A 168 3.31 21.66 -6.30
C LEU A 168 4.39 21.46 -7.37
N LYS A 169 4.11 20.76 -8.48
CA LYS A 169 5.06 20.62 -9.61
C LYS A 169 5.50 21.97 -10.20
N THR A 170 4.68 23.00 -10.07
CA THR A 170 4.97 24.37 -10.57
C THR A 170 5.07 25.39 -9.45
N HIS A 171 5.10 24.97 -8.19
CA HIS A 171 5.17 25.82 -7.00
C HIS A 171 6.54 25.71 -6.33
N PRO A 172 7.06 26.78 -5.69
CA PRO A 172 8.39 26.74 -5.04
C PRO A 172 8.47 25.85 -3.79
N THR A 173 7.34 25.48 -3.20
CA THR A 173 7.30 24.56 -2.04
C THR A 173 7.55 23.12 -2.48
N ILE A 174 8.48 22.45 -1.84
CA ILE A 174 8.91 21.09 -2.15
C ILE A 174 8.00 20.08 -1.42
N PRO A 175 7.36 19.13 -2.10
CA PRO A 175 6.60 18.09 -1.45
C PRO A 175 7.51 17.05 -0.80
N LEU A 176 7.25 16.73 0.48
CA LEU A 176 7.80 15.58 1.19
C LEU A 176 6.66 14.59 1.40
N VAL A 177 6.69 13.49 0.66
CA VAL A 177 5.68 12.45 0.77
C VAL A 177 6.14 11.39 1.75
N LEU A 178 5.26 11.01 2.68
CA LEU A 178 5.58 10.12 3.80
C LEU A 178 4.65 8.89 3.79
N GLU A 179 5.19 7.74 4.20
CA GLU A 179 4.41 6.53 4.44
C GLU A 179 4.98 5.77 5.64
N HIS A 180 4.12 5.03 6.34
CA HIS A 180 4.51 4.23 7.50
C HIS A 180 5.36 3.02 7.11
N PHE A 181 6.30 2.68 7.99
CA PHE A 181 7.02 1.43 7.94
C PHE A 181 6.33 0.40 8.86
N PHE A 182 6.56 -0.90 8.64
CA PHE A 182 5.87 -1.97 9.38
C PHE A 182 6.08 -1.91 10.89
N THR A 183 7.18 -1.33 11.35
CA THR A 183 7.48 -1.13 12.79
C THR A 183 6.49 -0.18 13.48
N GLY A 184 5.76 0.63 12.71
CA GLY A 184 4.74 1.56 13.21
C GLY A 184 5.27 2.81 13.93
N ASN A 185 6.58 2.92 14.14
CA ASN A 185 7.25 4.12 14.67
C ASN A 185 8.09 4.81 13.62
N GLU A 186 8.65 4.04 12.71
CA GLU A 186 9.44 4.49 11.59
C GLU A 186 8.55 4.78 10.39
N TYR A 187 9.05 5.62 9.51
CA TYR A 187 8.41 6.00 8.25
C TYR A 187 9.51 6.31 7.23
N TYR A 188 9.18 6.19 5.98
CA TYR A 188 10.01 6.71 4.92
C TYR A 188 9.43 7.99 4.34
N MET A 189 10.29 8.92 3.97
CA MET A 189 9.95 10.25 3.51
C MET A 189 10.85 10.64 2.34
N GLU A 190 10.26 11.11 1.26
CA GLU A 190 10.97 11.48 0.04
C GLU A 190 10.44 12.78 -0.57
N GLU A 191 11.31 13.53 -1.20
CA GLU A 191 10.89 14.53 -2.18
C GLU A 191 10.32 13.81 -3.39
N LYS A 192 9.00 13.89 -3.56
CA LYS A 192 8.29 13.12 -4.58
C LYS A 192 7.01 13.81 -5.01
N TYR A 193 6.72 13.75 -6.31
CA TYR A 193 5.50 14.33 -6.92
C TYR A 193 4.48 13.25 -7.33
N ASP A 194 4.64 12.05 -6.82
CA ASP A 194 3.80 10.89 -7.05
C ASP A 194 3.49 10.17 -5.73
N PRO A 195 2.44 9.32 -5.67
CA PRO A 195 2.17 8.47 -4.51
C PRO A 195 3.38 7.61 -4.15
N ILE A 196 3.62 7.46 -2.84
CA ILE A 196 4.78 6.72 -2.31
C ILE A 196 4.49 5.26 -1.92
N PRO A 197 3.24 4.79 -1.66
CA PRO A 197 3.00 3.42 -1.25
C PRO A 197 3.59 2.42 -2.24
N ASN A 198 4.49 1.57 -1.78
CA ASN A 198 5.28 0.63 -2.59
C ASN A 198 6.02 1.28 -3.79
N ASN A 199 6.17 2.58 -3.78
CA ASN A 199 6.80 3.39 -4.85
C ASN A 199 7.89 4.32 -4.30
N THR A 200 8.56 3.93 -3.22
CA THR A 200 9.74 4.64 -2.71
C THR A 200 10.91 4.53 -3.69
N ASN A 201 11.80 5.52 -3.69
CA ASN A 201 13.00 5.51 -4.52
C ASN A 201 13.98 4.38 -4.14
N LEU A 202 13.87 3.82 -2.92
CA LEU A 202 14.59 2.60 -2.52
C LEU A 202 14.27 1.38 -3.39
N LYS A 203 13.13 1.37 -4.06
CA LYS A 203 12.76 0.35 -5.04
C LYS A 203 13.75 0.29 -6.21
N ILE A 204 14.31 1.43 -6.60
CA ILE A 204 15.28 1.55 -7.71
C ILE A 204 16.65 1.11 -7.19
N ASN A 205 17.18 -0.01 -7.71
CA ASN A 205 18.44 -0.59 -7.22
C ASN A 205 19.61 0.40 -7.29
N ASN A 206 19.72 1.21 -8.34
CA ASN A 206 20.78 2.22 -8.42
C ASN A 206 20.69 3.24 -7.29
N THR A 207 19.47 3.73 -6.98
CA THR A 207 19.26 4.65 -5.85
C THR A 207 19.56 3.97 -4.53
N TYR A 208 19.06 2.76 -4.32
CA TYR A 208 19.33 1.98 -3.12
C TYR A 208 20.83 1.75 -2.90
N ASN A 209 21.56 1.37 -3.95
CA ASN A 209 23.01 1.11 -3.87
C ASN A 209 23.83 2.39 -3.69
N SER A 210 23.33 3.55 -4.13
CA SER A 210 24.01 4.84 -3.94
C SER A 210 23.93 5.37 -2.51
N ILE A 211 23.07 4.81 -1.65
CA ILE A 211 23.01 5.19 -0.23
C ILE A 211 24.17 4.51 0.50
N ILE A 212 25.23 5.28 0.76
CA ILE A 212 26.42 4.82 1.47
C ILE A 212 26.34 5.32 2.91
N ILE A 213 26.16 4.41 3.84
CA ILE A 213 25.90 4.72 5.26
C ILE A 213 27.16 5.31 5.92
N GLU A 214 28.34 4.79 5.57
CA GLU A 214 29.63 5.19 6.14
C GLU A 214 30.01 6.65 5.81
N GLU A 215 29.60 7.16 4.64
CA GLU A 215 29.85 8.57 4.24
C GLU A 215 29.12 9.59 5.13
N HIS A 216 28.12 9.14 5.89
CA HIS A 216 27.35 9.99 6.78
C HIS A 216 27.88 9.98 8.23
N GLY A 217 29.05 9.40 8.48
CA GLY A 217 29.68 9.33 9.81
C GLY A 217 29.01 8.33 10.76
N PHE A 218 28.28 7.36 10.22
CA PHE A 218 27.68 6.28 10.98
C PHE A 218 28.57 5.04 10.96
N GLU A 219 28.77 4.42 12.11
CA GLU A 219 29.36 3.08 12.20
C GLU A 219 28.28 2.05 11.80
N LEU A 220 28.47 1.32 10.72
CA LEU A 220 27.49 0.40 10.14
C LEU A 220 26.96 -0.60 11.18
N ASP A 221 27.85 -1.23 11.96
CA ASP A 221 27.44 -2.21 12.98
C ASP A 221 26.56 -1.59 14.07
N ARG A 222 26.85 -0.37 14.48
CA ARG A 222 26.03 0.37 15.43
C ARG A 222 24.65 0.68 14.89
N GLU A 223 24.55 1.07 13.63
CA GLU A 223 23.25 1.36 13.01
C GLU A 223 22.45 0.08 12.75
N ARG A 224 23.11 -1.03 12.39
CA ARG A 224 22.49 -2.36 12.32
C ARG A 224 21.86 -2.76 13.66
N ILE A 225 22.61 -2.67 14.77
CA ILE A 225 22.10 -2.96 16.11
C ILE A 225 20.89 -2.08 16.46
N LYS A 226 20.92 -0.79 16.11
CA LYS A 226 19.79 0.11 16.33
C LYS A 226 18.56 -0.30 15.51
N ALA A 227 18.75 -0.64 14.22
CA ALA A 227 17.67 -1.08 13.33
C ALA A 227 17.03 -2.37 13.85
N ILE A 228 17.83 -3.38 14.22
CA ILE A 228 17.35 -4.63 14.83
C ILE A 228 16.55 -4.35 16.10
N ASN A 229 17.06 -3.53 17.00
CA ASN A 229 16.37 -3.18 18.25
C ASN A 229 15.04 -2.46 17.97
N LYS A 230 14.96 -1.61 16.95
CA LYS A 230 13.70 -0.97 16.54
C LYS A 230 12.67 -2.01 16.07
N VAL A 231 13.08 -3.01 15.30
CA VAL A 231 12.17 -4.09 14.89
C VAL A 231 11.73 -4.92 16.09
N LEU A 232 12.65 -5.35 16.95
CA LEU A 232 12.36 -6.16 18.15
C LEU A 232 11.41 -5.46 19.13
N LEU A 233 11.59 -4.16 19.32
CA LEU A 233 10.78 -3.36 20.24
C LEU A 233 9.55 -2.77 19.60
N SER A 234 9.37 -2.98 18.30
CA SER A 234 8.26 -2.41 17.56
C SER A 234 6.92 -2.98 18.02
N LYS A 235 5.93 -2.09 18.10
CA LYS A 235 4.52 -2.50 18.23
C LYS A 235 3.78 -1.77 17.15
N ASN A 236 3.33 -2.51 16.14
CA ASN A 236 2.50 -1.90 15.10
C ASN A 236 1.30 -1.23 15.76
N LYS A 237 1.24 0.10 15.68
CA LYS A 237 0.22 0.92 16.34
C LYS A 237 -1.07 0.95 15.54
N ASN A 238 -0.99 0.67 14.25
CA ASN A 238 -2.11 0.78 13.32
C ASN A 238 -2.85 -0.54 13.15
N VAL A 239 -2.13 -1.67 13.28
CA VAL A 239 -2.70 -3.01 13.15
C VAL A 239 -2.36 -3.84 14.39
N ARG A 240 -3.36 -4.06 15.24
CA ARG A 240 -3.19 -4.95 16.40
C ARG A 240 -3.13 -6.39 15.90
N GLN A 241 -1.99 -7.04 16.11
CA GLN A 241 -1.86 -8.47 15.80
C GLN A 241 -2.69 -9.29 16.79
N PRO A 242 -3.38 -10.34 16.31
CA PRO A 242 -4.03 -11.31 17.18
C PRO A 242 -3.02 -12.00 18.11
N SER A 243 -3.49 -12.47 19.27
CA SER A 243 -2.66 -13.17 20.25
C SER A 243 -2.62 -14.69 20.07
N ASP A 244 -3.52 -15.22 19.25
CA ASP A 244 -3.71 -16.67 19.15
C ASP A 244 -2.56 -17.32 18.39
N THR A 245 -1.96 -18.32 19.03
CA THR A 245 -0.97 -19.19 18.43
C THR A 245 -1.59 -20.58 18.31
N LEU A 246 -2.00 -20.98 17.11
CA LEU A 246 -2.43 -22.35 16.86
C LEU A 246 -1.22 -23.19 16.43
N LEU A 247 -1.16 -24.43 16.90
CA LEU A 247 -0.25 -25.41 16.35
C LEU A 247 -0.88 -25.97 15.06
N LEU A 248 -0.20 -25.76 13.93
CA LEU A 248 -0.61 -26.36 12.67
C LEU A 248 -0.29 -27.86 12.72
N GLU A 249 -1.30 -28.68 12.55
CA GLU A 249 -1.07 -30.11 12.32
C GLU A 249 -0.48 -30.27 10.92
N LYS A 250 0.83 -30.53 10.85
CA LYS A 250 1.52 -30.79 9.59
C LYS A 250 1.08 -32.15 9.03
N LYS A 251 0.11 -32.11 8.13
CA LYS A 251 -0.36 -33.31 7.40
C LYS A 251 0.40 -33.52 6.09
N ASN A 252 1.02 -32.47 5.55
CA ASN A 252 1.67 -32.44 4.25
C ASN A 252 3.13 -32.02 4.39
N SER A 253 3.92 -32.27 3.36
CA SER A 253 5.36 -32.01 3.40
C SER A 253 5.72 -30.53 3.30
N LYS A 254 4.86 -29.70 2.67
CA LYS A 254 5.10 -28.27 2.44
C LYS A 254 3.94 -27.42 2.97
N THR A 255 4.21 -26.55 3.92
CA THR A 255 3.24 -25.54 4.40
C THR A 255 3.55 -24.18 3.78
N VAL A 256 2.64 -23.68 2.95
CA VAL A 256 2.74 -22.37 2.30
C VAL A 256 1.75 -21.41 2.95
N THR A 257 2.28 -20.37 3.62
CA THR A 257 1.43 -19.32 4.19
C THR A 257 1.36 -18.13 3.21
N ILE A 258 0.14 -17.82 2.78
CA ILE A 258 -0.17 -16.65 1.96
C ILE A 258 -0.61 -15.52 2.88
N ILE A 259 0.11 -14.38 2.83
CA ILE A 259 -0.23 -13.20 3.61
C ILE A 259 -1.13 -12.30 2.78
N GLY A 260 -2.40 -12.22 3.17
CA GLY A 260 -3.41 -11.40 2.52
C GLY A 260 -3.18 -9.90 2.76
N GLN A 261 -3.35 -9.11 1.70
CA GLN A 261 -3.48 -7.66 1.73
C GLN A 261 -4.93 -7.28 1.47
N VAL A 262 -5.34 -6.10 1.93
CA VAL A 262 -6.71 -5.63 1.71
C VAL A 262 -6.96 -5.36 0.23
N ILE A 263 -8.19 -5.57 -0.22
CA ILE A 263 -8.60 -5.43 -1.63
C ILE A 263 -8.26 -4.05 -2.21
N ASN A 264 -8.29 -3.02 -1.40
CA ASN A 264 -8.09 -1.63 -1.79
C ASN A 264 -6.78 -1.04 -1.25
N ASP A 265 -5.72 -1.84 -1.22
CA ASP A 265 -4.39 -1.40 -0.79
C ASP A 265 -3.74 -0.50 -1.85
N PHE A 266 -3.42 0.74 -1.48
CA PHE A 266 -2.74 1.67 -2.36
C PHE A 266 -1.35 1.19 -2.81
N SER A 267 -0.68 0.36 -2.01
CA SER A 267 0.60 -0.24 -2.40
C SER A 267 0.46 -1.13 -3.65
N ILE A 268 -0.72 -1.70 -3.88
CA ILE A 268 -1.03 -2.48 -5.08
C ILE A 268 -1.60 -1.56 -6.16
N ILE A 269 -2.61 -0.76 -5.83
CA ILE A 269 -3.31 0.12 -6.78
C ILE A 269 -2.33 1.04 -7.52
N CYS A 270 -1.39 1.66 -6.79
CA CYS A 270 -0.44 2.62 -7.36
C CYS A 270 0.69 1.96 -8.18
N THR A 271 0.98 0.68 -7.94
CA THR A 271 2.15 0.02 -8.54
C THR A 271 1.84 -1.31 -9.25
N ALA A 272 0.57 -1.60 -9.48
CA ALA A 272 0.12 -2.84 -10.13
C ALA A 272 0.81 -3.05 -11.48
N LYS A 273 1.35 -4.25 -11.68
CA LYS A 273 1.86 -4.72 -12.98
C LYS A 273 0.94 -5.77 -13.58
N ASN A 274 0.73 -6.88 -12.87
CA ASN A 274 -0.01 -8.04 -13.36
C ASN A 274 -1.38 -8.19 -12.68
N TYR A 275 -1.50 -7.77 -11.42
CA TYR A 275 -2.72 -7.89 -10.64
C TYR A 275 -3.08 -6.55 -10.01
N ILE A 276 -4.30 -6.08 -10.28
CA ILE A 276 -4.90 -4.91 -9.62
C ILE A 276 -5.87 -5.36 -8.52
N SER A 277 -6.44 -6.56 -8.64
CA SER A 277 -7.31 -7.20 -7.65
C SER A 277 -6.53 -8.23 -6.84
N THR A 278 -6.47 -8.04 -5.52
CA THR A 278 -5.82 -9.01 -4.63
C THR A 278 -6.58 -10.32 -4.55
N ILE A 279 -7.92 -10.29 -4.66
CA ILE A 279 -8.77 -11.49 -4.60
C ILE A 279 -8.46 -12.41 -5.76
N ASP A 280 -8.40 -11.88 -6.99
CA ASP A 280 -8.14 -12.68 -8.19
C ASP A 280 -6.76 -13.31 -8.13
N PHE A 281 -5.77 -12.54 -7.67
CA PHE A 281 -4.42 -13.07 -7.42
C PHE A 281 -4.42 -14.22 -6.42
N TYR A 282 -5.11 -14.08 -5.28
CA TYR A 282 -5.10 -15.14 -4.26
C TYR A 282 -5.84 -16.38 -4.71
N ILE A 283 -6.94 -16.25 -5.45
CA ILE A 283 -7.66 -17.39 -6.04
C ILE A 283 -6.74 -18.14 -7.00
N GLU A 284 -6.10 -17.45 -7.93
CA GLU A 284 -5.18 -18.05 -8.90
C GLU A 284 -4.00 -18.74 -8.21
N LEU A 285 -3.41 -18.08 -7.19
CA LEU A 285 -2.30 -18.64 -6.42
C LEU A 285 -2.71 -19.92 -5.66
N ILE A 286 -3.88 -19.91 -5.01
CA ILE A 286 -4.40 -21.06 -4.28
C ILE A 286 -4.66 -22.22 -5.24
N ASP A 287 -5.33 -21.97 -6.37
CA ASP A 287 -5.61 -23.01 -7.38
C ASP A 287 -4.33 -23.63 -7.93
N LYS A 288 -3.32 -22.79 -8.18
CA LYS A 288 -2.03 -23.26 -8.67
C LYS A 288 -1.29 -24.12 -7.65
N LEU A 289 -1.25 -23.68 -6.39
CA LEU A 289 -0.60 -24.44 -5.30
C LEU A 289 -1.29 -25.76 -5.02
N LEU A 290 -2.62 -25.82 -5.15
CA LEU A 290 -3.40 -27.05 -4.97
C LEU A 290 -3.22 -28.09 -6.10
N CYS A 291 -2.47 -27.77 -7.15
CA CYS A 291 -2.03 -28.77 -8.13
C CYS A 291 -0.90 -29.67 -7.59
N ASP A 292 -0.25 -29.33 -6.46
CA ASP A 292 0.73 -30.16 -5.75
C ASP A 292 0.05 -30.76 -4.50
N ASP A 293 -0.10 -32.10 -4.45
CA ASP A 293 -0.78 -32.80 -3.35
C ASP A 293 0.00 -32.71 -2.03
N ASP A 294 1.28 -32.39 -2.07
CA ASP A 294 2.14 -32.21 -0.90
C ASP A 294 2.02 -30.83 -0.27
N VAL A 295 1.25 -29.91 -0.86
CA VAL A 295 1.11 -28.54 -0.36
C VAL A 295 -0.12 -28.42 0.56
N PHE A 296 0.11 -27.86 1.75
CA PHE A 296 -0.92 -27.35 2.66
C PHE A 296 -0.84 -25.81 2.68
N ILE A 297 -1.96 -25.15 2.47
CA ILE A 297 -2.05 -23.69 2.36
C ILE A 297 -2.65 -23.11 3.64
N VAL A 298 -1.99 -22.08 4.18
CA VAL A 298 -2.57 -21.22 5.21
C VAL A 298 -2.79 -19.84 4.60
N PHE A 299 -4.03 -19.42 4.43
CA PHE A 299 -4.34 -18.06 4.00
C PHE A 299 -4.65 -17.20 5.23
N LYS A 300 -3.76 -16.26 5.53
CA LYS A 300 -3.95 -15.29 6.60
C LYS A 300 -4.49 -13.99 6.03
N SER A 301 -5.76 -13.71 6.31
CA SER A 301 -6.38 -12.43 5.90
C SER A 301 -5.84 -11.25 6.71
N HIS A 302 -6.00 -10.06 6.14
CA HIS A 302 -5.56 -8.83 6.79
C HIS A 302 -6.58 -8.40 7.87
N PRO A 303 -6.17 -8.24 9.15
CA PRO A 303 -7.11 -7.99 10.24
C PRO A 303 -7.79 -6.62 10.17
N TRP A 304 -7.24 -5.67 9.40
CA TRP A 304 -7.77 -4.33 9.26
C TRP A 304 -8.92 -4.19 8.23
N GLU A 305 -9.15 -5.19 7.37
CA GLU A 305 -10.11 -5.07 6.26
C GLU A 305 -11.53 -4.76 6.74
N ARG A 306 -11.98 -5.38 7.84
CA ARG A 306 -13.30 -5.12 8.45
C ARG A 306 -13.50 -3.68 8.91
N GLN A 307 -12.42 -2.95 9.18
CA GLN A 307 -12.45 -1.59 9.71
C GLN A 307 -12.31 -0.53 8.62
N LYS A 308 -12.02 -0.92 7.38
CA LYS A 308 -11.92 0.03 6.28
C LYS A 308 -13.28 0.59 5.90
N ASN A 309 -13.37 1.92 5.81
CA ASN A 309 -14.63 2.65 5.61
C ASN A 309 -15.42 2.22 4.37
N ASN A 310 -14.75 1.85 3.29
CA ASN A 310 -15.36 1.48 2.02
C ASN A 310 -15.45 -0.03 1.77
N VAL A 311 -14.94 -0.87 2.66
CA VAL A 311 -15.09 -2.34 2.58
C VAL A 311 -16.05 -2.86 3.64
N ARG A 312 -15.85 -2.49 4.91
CA ARG A 312 -16.71 -2.79 6.09
C ARG A 312 -16.99 -4.27 6.34
N SER A 313 -16.21 -5.17 5.75
CA SER A 313 -16.31 -6.62 5.92
C SER A 313 -14.94 -7.25 5.74
N ALA A 314 -14.81 -8.54 6.02
CA ALA A 314 -13.62 -9.31 5.65
C ALA A 314 -13.71 -9.79 4.19
N LEU A 315 -13.94 -8.88 3.25
CA LEU A 315 -14.31 -9.18 1.88
C LEU A 315 -13.35 -10.18 1.21
N THR A 316 -12.04 -9.95 1.35
CA THR A 316 -11.02 -10.87 0.81
C THR A 316 -11.17 -12.26 1.40
N LEU A 317 -11.30 -12.37 2.73
CA LEU A 317 -11.49 -13.66 3.40
C LEU A 317 -12.80 -14.34 2.96
N ASP A 318 -13.89 -13.58 2.88
CA ASP A 318 -15.20 -14.10 2.50
C ASP A 318 -15.16 -14.64 1.05
N LYS A 319 -14.54 -13.92 0.11
CA LYS A 319 -14.41 -14.35 -1.29
C LYS A 319 -13.50 -15.56 -1.46
N ILE A 320 -12.39 -15.62 -0.73
CA ILE A 320 -11.53 -16.81 -0.73
C ILE A 320 -12.27 -18.00 -0.13
N ASN A 321 -13.06 -17.80 0.94
CA ASN A 321 -13.88 -18.87 1.54
C ASN A 321 -14.98 -19.36 0.57
N GLU A 322 -15.65 -18.47 -0.16
CA GLU A 322 -16.60 -18.85 -1.22
C GLU A 322 -15.92 -19.73 -2.29
N HIS A 323 -14.72 -19.33 -2.73
CA HIS A 323 -13.94 -20.10 -3.70
C HIS A 323 -13.56 -21.48 -3.16
N ILE A 324 -13.01 -21.58 -1.94
CA ILE A 324 -12.60 -22.85 -1.34
C ILE A 324 -13.79 -23.81 -1.18
N LYS A 325 -14.97 -23.30 -0.81
CA LYS A 325 -16.18 -24.12 -0.72
C LYS A 325 -16.63 -24.68 -2.08
N SER A 326 -16.22 -24.10 -3.19
CA SER A 326 -16.50 -24.61 -4.53
C SER A 326 -15.55 -25.71 -4.99
N LEU A 327 -14.43 -25.90 -4.30
CA LEU A 327 -13.42 -26.93 -4.62
C LEU A 327 -13.88 -28.33 -4.17
N SER A 328 -13.22 -29.37 -4.70
CA SER A 328 -13.40 -30.74 -4.19
C SER A 328 -13.00 -30.83 -2.73
N LEU A 329 -13.57 -31.82 -2.01
CA LEU A 329 -13.31 -32.02 -0.59
C LEU A 329 -11.81 -32.25 -0.31
N ASP A 330 -11.14 -32.99 -1.17
CA ASP A 330 -9.69 -33.22 -1.08
C ASP A 330 -8.90 -31.86 -1.13
N LYS A 331 -9.17 -31.01 -2.11
CA LYS A 331 -8.50 -29.73 -2.25
C LYS A 331 -8.86 -28.77 -1.10
N SER A 332 -10.14 -28.65 -0.77
CA SER A 332 -10.60 -27.75 0.29
C SER A 332 -10.05 -28.12 1.68
N SER A 333 -9.82 -29.40 1.96
CA SER A 333 -9.23 -29.87 3.22
C SER A 333 -7.77 -29.49 3.40
N ARG A 334 -7.09 -29.09 2.33
CA ARG A 334 -5.69 -28.62 2.33
C ARG A 334 -5.53 -27.11 2.44
N VAL A 335 -6.62 -26.37 2.68
CA VAL A 335 -6.59 -24.90 2.84
C VAL A 335 -7.15 -24.50 4.19
N LEU A 336 -6.35 -23.86 5.00
CA LEU A 336 -6.75 -23.24 6.26
C LEU A 336 -6.89 -21.72 6.09
N LEU A 337 -8.09 -21.21 6.34
CA LEU A 337 -8.33 -19.76 6.38
C LEU A 337 -8.23 -19.25 7.81
N THR A 338 -7.52 -18.15 8.01
CA THR A 338 -7.39 -17.53 9.34
C THR A 338 -7.32 -16.02 9.28
N GLU A 339 -7.95 -15.38 10.28
CA GLU A 339 -7.82 -13.95 10.57
C GLU A 339 -7.11 -13.75 11.92
N HIS A 340 -7.18 -14.74 12.81
CA HIS A 340 -6.88 -14.60 14.23
C HIS A 340 -5.50 -15.09 14.65
N PHE A 341 -4.74 -15.77 13.79
CA PHE A 341 -3.42 -16.25 14.17
C PHE A 341 -2.38 -15.12 14.15
N ASN A 342 -1.51 -15.18 15.14
CA ASN A 342 -0.35 -14.32 15.21
C ASN A 342 0.58 -14.58 14.02
N LEU A 343 1.05 -13.51 13.36
CA LEU A 343 1.90 -13.61 12.18
C LEU A 343 3.24 -14.31 12.50
N GLU A 344 3.90 -13.96 13.60
CA GLU A 344 5.15 -14.60 14.03
C GLU A 344 4.98 -16.10 14.24
N GLY A 345 3.87 -16.51 14.89
CA GLY A 345 3.54 -17.92 15.08
C GLY A 345 3.34 -18.68 13.78
N LEU A 346 2.74 -18.04 12.76
CA LEU A 346 2.60 -18.62 11.43
C LEU A 346 3.94 -18.70 10.69
N ILE A 347 4.75 -17.66 10.73
CA ILE A 347 6.09 -17.64 10.12
C ILE A 347 6.91 -18.83 10.62
N LYS A 348 6.96 -19.06 11.94
CA LYS A 348 7.72 -20.15 12.55
C LYS A 348 7.23 -21.56 12.19
N GLN A 349 5.98 -21.69 11.74
CA GLN A 349 5.36 -22.99 11.39
C GLN A 349 5.27 -23.24 9.89
N SER A 350 5.58 -22.24 9.07
CA SER A 350 5.52 -22.31 7.62
C SER A 350 6.84 -22.77 7.01
N ASP A 351 6.76 -23.40 5.85
CA ASP A 351 7.94 -23.68 5.03
C ASP A 351 8.21 -22.53 4.05
N TYR A 352 7.14 -21.86 3.58
CA TYR A 352 7.22 -20.74 2.67
C TYR A 352 6.22 -19.65 3.06
N ILE A 353 6.64 -18.40 2.95
CA ILE A 353 5.78 -17.22 3.14
C ILE A 353 5.65 -16.51 1.80
N VAL A 354 4.41 -16.33 1.33
CA VAL A 354 4.11 -15.72 0.04
C VAL A 354 3.27 -14.46 0.24
N THR A 355 3.59 -13.40 -0.47
CA THR A 355 2.84 -12.15 -0.46
C THR A 355 2.90 -11.45 -1.82
N LEU A 356 2.02 -10.48 -2.06
CA LEU A 356 2.19 -9.53 -3.15
C LEU A 356 3.32 -8.55 -2.81
N CYS A 357 3.03 -7.52 -2.03
CA CYS A 357 4.02 -6.51 -1.63
C CYS A 357 3.88 -6.08 -0.16
N SER A 358 3.30 -6.95 0.69
CA SER A 358 3.15 -6.65 2.12
C SER A 358 4.49 -6.54 2.81
N GLN A 359 4.64 -5.52 3.65
CA GLN A 359 5.83 -5.37 4.51
C GLN A 359 5.98 -6.51 5.54
N SER A 360 4.96 -7.35 5.74
CA SER A 360 5.09 -8.58 6.53
C SER A 360 6.13 -9.58 5.99
N ALA A 361 6.54 -9.44 4.72
CA ALA A 361 7.69 -10.17 4.19
C ALA A 361 9.00 -9.75 4.88
N ILE A 362 9.15 -8.46 5.21
CA ILE A 362 10.32 -7.97 5.95
C ILE A 362 10.32 -8.57 7.38
N GLU A 363 9.13 -8.69 8.00
CA GLU A 363 8.99 -9.38 9.28
C GLU A 363 9.39 -10.86 9.16
N ALA A 364 8.98 -11.56 8.10
CA ALA A 364 9.37 -12.94 7.85
C ALA A 364 10.88 -13.08 7.65
N ALA A 365 11.48 -12.18 6.89
CA ALA A 365 12.93 -12.14 6.69
C ALA A 365 13.68 -11.88 8.00
N PHE A 366 13.17 -11.02 8.86
CA PHE A 366 13.73 -10.75 10.19
C PHE A 366 13.76 -12.01 11.08
N TRP A 367 12.78 -12.90 10.94
CA TRP A 367 12.76 -14.22 11.58
C TRP A 367 13.57 -15.29 10.85
N GLY A 368 14.38 -14.90 9.87
CA GLY A 368 15.29 -15.79 9.13
C GLY A 368 14.67 -16.55 7.97
N MET A 369 13.37 -16.35 7.68
CA MET A 369 12.72 -16.94 6.50
C MET A 369 13.11 -16.15 5.25
N LYS A 370 13.20 -16.81 4.09
CA LYS A 370 13.36 -16.11 2.80
C LYS A 370 11.98 -15.96 2.15
N PRO A 371 11.31 -14.81 2.28
CA PRO A 371 9.94 -14.64 1.80
C PRO A 371 9.89 -14.53 0.28
N ILE A 372 8.75 -14.92 -0.27
CA ILE A 372 8.43 -14.87 -1.70
C ILE A 372 7.49 -13.69 -1.94
N GLN A 373 7.86 -12.79 -2.87
CA GLN A 373 7.00 -11.68 -3.29
C GLN A 373 6.69 -11.75 -4.79
N LEU A 374 5.43 -11.44 -5.15
CA LEU A 374 4.92 -11.45 -6.53
C LEU A 374 4.34 -10.08 -6.96
N GLY A 375 4.40 -9.07 -6.11
CA GLY A 375 3.79 -7.75 -6.33
C GLY A 375 4.78 -6.64 -6.62
N ASN A 376 5.99 -6.95 -7.05
CA ASN A 376 7.02 -5.95 -7.31
C ASN A 376 7.22 -5.01 -6.11
N ALA A 377 7.47 -5.60 -4.95
CA ALA A 377 7.64 -4.90 -3.70
C ALA A 377 8.88 -3.98 -3.69
N PHE A 378 8.84 -2.87 -2.96
CA PHE A 378 9.98 -1.93 -2.89
C PHE A 378 11.21 -2.55 -2.21
N TYR A 379 11.01 -3.53 -1.36
CA TYR A 379 12.08 -4.30 -0.70
C TYR A 379 12.56 -5.50 -1.54
N GLY A 380 11.94 -5.78 -2.68
CA GLY A 380 12.36 -6.85 -3.60
C GLY A 380 13.71 -6.56 -4.25
N GLN A 381 14.39 -7.60 -4.72
CA GLN A 381 15.72 -7.52 -5.36
C GLN A 381 16.81 -6.90 -4.48
N LYS A 382 16.67 -7.01 -3.15
CA LYS A 382 17.66 -6.55 -2.17
C LYS A 382 18.47 -7.70 -1.56
N GLY A 383 18.28 -8.93 -2.06
CA GLY A 383 19.07 -10.12 -1.69
C GLY A 383 18.48 -10.97 -0.58
N PHE A 384 17.38 -10.55 0.06
CA PHE A 384 16.73 -11.30 1.15
C PHE A 384 15.32 -11.81 0.81
N THR A 385 14.89 -11.71 -0.45
CA THR A 385 13.61 -12.20 -0.95
C THR A 385 13.78 -13.12 -2.14
N HIS A 386 12.81 -13.99 -2.40
CA HIS A 386 12.57 -14.57 -3.71
C HIS A 386 11.58 -13.69 -4.47
N ASP A 387 11.95 -13.24 -5.66
CA ASP A 387 11.22 -12.24 -6.44
C ASP A 387 10.74 -12.86 -7.75
N TYR A 388 9.43 -12.89 -7.96
CA TYR A 388 8.79 -13.47 -9.15
C TYR A 388 7.85 -12.47 -9.81
N ASP A 389 7.82 -12.49 -11.13
CA ASP A 389 6.88 -11.71 -11.93
C ASP A 389 5.57 -12.47 -12.19
N SER A 390 5.55 -13.81 -12.00
CA SER A 390 4.35 -14.63 -12.20
C SER A 390 4.21 -15.77 -11.19
N ILE A 391 2.97 -16.20 -10.99
CA ILE A 391 2.66 -17.39 -10.18
C ILE A 391 3.27 -18.65 -10.79
N ASP A 392 3.29 -18.76 -12.12
CA ASP A 392 3.82 -19.93 -12.82
C ASP A 392 5.33 -20.12 -12.61
N GLU A 393 6.11 -19.03 -12.65
CA GLU A 393 7.55 -19.08 -12.38
C GLU A 393 7.83 -19.50 -10.94
N PHE A 394 7.12 -18.88 -9.97
CA PHE A 394 7.22 -19.26 -8.58
C PHE A 394 6.89 -20.76 -8.38
N TYR A 395 5.76 -21.19 -8.91
CA TYR A 395 5.30 -22.58 -8.77
C TYR A 395 6.28 -23.57 -9.39
N ALA A 396 6.84 -23.27 -10.56
CA ALA A 396 7.84 -24.12 -11.22
C ALA A 396 9.11 -24.30 -10.34
N ASP A 397 9.56 -23.26 -9.65
CA ASP A 397 10.71 -23.37 -8.75
C ASP A 397 10.37 -24.06 -7.43
N LEU A 398 9.13 -23.90 -6.93
CA LEU A 398 8.61 -24.63 -5.77
C LEU A 398 8.59 -26.16 -6.06
N GLN A 399 8.08 -26.58 -7.23
CA GLN A 399 8.04 -27.98 -7.64
C GLN A 399 9.43 -28.59 -7.78
N LYS A 400 10.39 -27.83 -8.30
CA LYS A 400 11.78 -28.28 -8.48
C LYS A 400 12.61 -28.23 -7.21
N ASN A 401 12.01 -27.86 -6.05
CA ASN A 401 12.69 -27.67 -4.77
C ASN A 401 13.91 -26.73 -4.86
N LYS A 402 13.82 -25.67 -5.69
CA LYS A 402 14.88 -24.68 -5.85
C LYS A 402 14.84 -23.55 -4.83
N LEU A 403 13.76 -23.46 -4.04
CA LEU A 403 13.55 -22.40 -3.09
C LEU A 403 14.26 -22.69 -1.78
N ASN A 404 15.16 -21.81 -1.38
CA ASN A 404 15.69 -21.80 -0.04
C ASN A 404 14.61 -21.28 0.93
N LYS A 405 14.32 -22.04 1.99
CA LYS A 405 13.34 -21.65 3.01
C LYS A 405 13.86 -20.54 3.92
N TYR A 406 15.15 -20.53 4.18
CA TYR A 406 15.80 -19.65 5.13
C TYR A 406 16.86 -18.78 4.45
N LEU A 407 17.10 -17.63 5.04
CA LEU A 407 18.20 -16.74 4.64
C LEU A 407 19.55 -17.37 4.98
N THR A 408 20.51 -17.21 4.09
CA THR A 408 21.93 -17.39 4.42
C THR A 408 22.42 -16.21 5.28
N VAL A 409 23.62 -16.31 5.84
CA VAL A 409 24.23 -15.20 6.60
C VAL A 409 24.35 -13.94 5.73
N ASP A 410 24.84 -14.08 4.51
CA ASP A 410 24.99 -12.94 3.59
C ASP A 410 23.64 -12.29 3.21
N GLU A 411 22.59 -13.10 3.06
CA GLU A 411 21.25 -12.62 2.79
C GLU A 411 20.63 -11.91 3.99
N TYR A 412 20.96 -12.36 5.20
CA TYR A 412 20.57 -11.69 6.44
C TYR A 412 21.32 -10.36 6.62
N ASP A 413 22.59 -10.30 6.29
CA ASP A 413 23.36 -9.04 6.21
C ASP A 413 22.73 -8.03 5.24
N ASN A 414 22.23 -8.51 4.09
CA ASN A 414 21.52 -7.66 3.15
C ASN A 414 20.21 -7.10 3.75
N LEU A 415 19.48 -7.91 4.52
CA LEU A 415 18.30 -7.43 5.25
C LEU A 415 18.67 -6.35 6.28
N GLU A 416 19.73 -6.57 7.08
CA GLU A 416 20.19 -5.58 8.06
C GLU A 416 20.60 -4.26 7.38
N CYS A 417 21.34 -4.34 6.28
CA CYS A 417 21.67 -3.16 5.47
C CYS A 417 20.42 -2.45 4.94
N PHE A 418 19.42 -3.21 4.51
CA PHE A 418 18.15 -2.63 4.06
C PHE A 418 17.41 -1.89 5.19
N LEU A 419 17.41 -2.45 6.40
CA LEU A 419 16.78 -1.83 7.57
C LEU A 419 17.48 -0.54 8.03
N VAL A 420 18.78 -0.39 7.72
CA VAL A 420 19.56 0.82 8.06
C VAL A 420 19.33 1.92 7.04
N LYS A 421 19.21 1.61 5.75
CA LYS A 421 19.00 2.55 4.64
C LYS A 421 17.61 3.15 4.65
#